data_74d74fbfc9a0a00488addbc70fe1b3af
#
_entry.id   74d74fbfc9a0a00488addbc70fe1b3af
#
_cell.length_a   1.000
_cell.length_b   1.000
_cell.length_c   1.000
_cell.angle_alpha   90.00
_cell.angle_beta   90.00
_cell.angle_gamma   90.00
#
_symmetry.space_group_name_H-M   'P 1'
#
loop_
_entity.id
_entity.type
_entity.pdbx_description
1 polymer ?
#
loop_
_entity_poly.entity_id
_entity_poly.type
_entity_poly.pdbx_seq_one_letter_code
_entity_poly.pdbx_strand_id
1 'polypeptide(L)'
;MTRPPLIGLTTNKVPYSAEDQDVVYFLNITYVESIVQAGGVPLLLPYEFDAWDVLDGALICGGHDLMPALGGYEAEPGALAEFRAARDAAELVLLRECVARGLPVLGVCRGCQLINCAFGGTLVPDIPAAGFAENHRIEPFTKEGTHPIAATPGSLTERLLRGRTGVCSAHHQSVKTPGQGFAVTARSPEGVIEAIEHESGRILGLQTHPERMEWPEPFEWLIGLAKEHAERN
;
A
#
# COMPACT_ATOMS: atom_id res chain seq x y z
N MET A 1 2.72 0.34 -31.33
CA MET A 1 3.27 0.49 -29.96
C MET A 1 2.09 0.49 -29.01
N THR A 2 2.06 -0.40 -28.04
CA THR A 2 1.04 -0.42 -26.98
C THR A 2 1.20 0.84 -26.12
N ARG A 3 0.10 1.44 -25.66
CA ARG A 3 0.15 2.60 -24.75
C ARG A 3 0.81 2.21 -23.42
N PRO A 4 1.47 3.15 -22.73
CA PRO A 4 1.89 2.91 -21.35
C PRO A 4 0.68 2.54 -20.47
N PRO A 5 0.82 1.63 -19.49
CA PRO A 5 -0.28 1.24 -18.64
C PRO A 5 -0.73 2.39 -17.73
N LEU A 6 -2.05 2.52 -17.56
CA LEU A 6 -2.67 3.52 -16.69
C LEU A 6 -2.89 2.93 -15.29
N ILE A 7 -2.21 3.50 -14.31
CA ILE A 7 -2.23 3.04 -12.92
C ILE A 7 -3.05 3.99 -12.06
N GLY A 8 -4.11 3.48 -11.45
CA GLY A 8 -4.90 4.23 -10.49
C GLY A 8 -4.16 4.37 -9.14
N LEU A 9 -3.94 5.60 -8.68
CA LEU A 9 -3.30 5.91 -7.41
C LEU A 9 -4.35 6.44 -6.44
N THR A 10 -4.47 5.81 -5.27
CA THR A 10 -5.40 6.32 -4.25
C THR A 10 -4.88 7.59 -3.59
N THR A 11 -5.79 8.47 -3.24
CA THR A 11 -5.51 9.79 -2.69
C THR A 11 -6.00 9.93 -1.24
N ASN A 12 -5.52 10.94 -0.55
CA ASN A 12 -6.08 11.39 0.73
C ASN A 12 -7.03 12.56 0.49
N LYS A 13 -8.11 12.63 1.27
CA LYS A 13 -9.04 13.76 1.28
C LYS A 13 -8.99 14.43 2.65
N VAL A 14 -8.66 15.70 2.69
CA VAL A 14 -8.49 16.44 3.94
C VAL A 14 -8.91 17.90 3.77
N PRO A 15 -9.26 18.61 4.86
CA PRO A 15 -9.37 20.05 4.83
C PRO A 15 -8.08 20.71 4.34
N TYR A 16 -8.18 21.71 3.48
CA TYR A 16 -7.03 22.44 2.94
C TYR A 16 -6.28 23.20 4.04
N SER A 17 -7.02 23.81 4.94
CA SER A 17 -6.49 24.43 6.16
C SER A 17 -7.47 24.26 7.32
N ALA A 18 -7.03 24.59 8.54
CA ALA A 18 -7.91 24.55 9.74
C ALA A 18 -9.00 25.63 9.70
N GLU A 19 -8.85 26.66 8.89
CA GLU A 19 -9.72 27.83 8.81
C GLU A 19 -10.65 27.79 7.60
N ASP A 20 -10.26 27.04 6.53
CA ASP A 20 -11.03 26.92 5.30
C ASP A 20 -11.99 25.72 5.35
N GLN A 21 -13.16 25.87 4.73
CA GLN A 21 -14.09 24.76 4.49
C GLN A 21 -13.72 23.95 3.22
N ASP A 22 -12.69 24.40 2.49
CA ASP A 22 -12.23 23.72 1.30
C ASP A 22 -11.59 22.37 1.64
N VAL A 23 -11.92 21.37 0.86
CA VAL A 23 -11.39 20.02 0.98
C VAL A 23 -10.62 19.67 -0.28
N VAL A 24 -9.43 19.12 -0.11
CA VAL A 24 -8.54 18.77 -1.22
C VAL A 24 -8.23 17.29 -1.25
N TYR A 25 -8.02 16.77 -2.45
CA TYR A 25 -7.32 15.51 -2.66
C TYR A 25 -5.83 15.77 -2.72
N PHE A 26 -5.05 15.00 -1.99
CA PHE A 26 -3.60 15.09 -2.06
C PHE A 26 -2.95 13.70 -2.06
N LEU A 27 -1.75 13.64 -2.63
CA LEU A 27 -0.88 12.47 -2.63
C LEU A 27 0.58 12.95 -2.55
N ASN A 28 1.44 12.20 -1.87
CA ASN A 28 2.87 12.47 -1.90
C ASN A 28 3.39 12.25 -3.33
N ILE A 29 4.14 13.22 -3.83
CA ILE A 29 4.68 13.23 -5.21
C ILE A 29 5.53 11.99 -5.51
N THR A 30 6.20 11.40 -4.51
CA THR A 30 7.06 10.23 -4.69
C THR A 30 6.33 9.03 -5.26
N TYR A 31 5.04 8.82 -4.96
CA TYR A 31 4.23 7.77 -5.58
C TYR A 31 4.04 8.00 -7.08
N VAL A 32 3.75 9.25 -7.46
CA VAL A 32 3.58 9.65 -8.86
C VAL A 32 4.89 9.44 -9.62
N GLU A 33 6.00 9.93 -9.07
CA GLU A 33 7.34 9.81 -9.66
C GLU A 33 7.75 8.35 -9.82
N SER A 34 7.47 7.48 -8.84
CA SER A 34 7.78 6.05 -8.90
C SER A 34 7.04 5.35 -10.05
N ILE A 35 5.77 5.66 -10.26
CA ILE A 35 5.00 5.10 -11.39
C ILE A 35 5.52 5.59 -12.74
N VAL A 36 5.84 6.89 -12.85
CA VAL A 36 6.39 7.46 -14.08
C VAL A 36 7.76 6.86 -14.40
N GLN A 37 8.64 6.73 -13.40
CA GLN A 37 9.97 6.13 -13.56
C GLN A 37 9.89 4.65 -13.97
N ALA A 38 8.91 3.90 -13.46
CA ALA A 38 8.67 2.52 -13.87
C ALA A 38 8.02 2.40 -15.27
N GLY A 39 7.63 3.50 -15.90
CA GLY A 39 7.08 3.55 -17.26
C GLY A 39 5.56 3.40 -17.34
N GLY A 40 4.85 3.72 -16.26
CA GLY A 40 3.38 3.83 -16.20
C GLY A 40 2.88 5.26 -16.30
N VAL A 41 1.58 5.42 -16.50
CA VAL A 41 0.86 6.69 -16.43
C VAL A 41 0.06 6.72 -15.14
N PRO A 42 0.40 7.60 -14.18
CA PRO A 42 -0.35 7.71 -12.93
C PRO A 42 -1.67 8.48 -13.12
N LEU A 43 -2.76 7.91 -12.61
CA LEU A 43 -4.07 8.54 -12.53
C LEU A 43 -4.46 8.68 -11.06
N LEU A 44 -4.53 9.91 -10.54
CA LEU A 44 -4.97 10.18 -9.17
C LEU A 44 -6.48 9.97 -9.08
N LEU A 45 -6.91 9.05 -8.21
CA LEU A 45 -8.31 8.68 -8.10
C LEU A 45 -9.03 9.50 -7.02
N PRO A 46 -10.11 10.23 -7.37
CA PRO A 46 -11.06 10.71 -6.37
C PRO A 46 -11.83 9.53 -5.77
N TYR A 47 -12.47 9.72 -4.60
CA TYR A 47 -13.22 8.65 -3.95
C TYR A 47 -14.45 8.20 -4.74
N GLU A 48 -14.97 9.09 -5.58
CA GLU A 48 -16.14 8.88 -6.45
C GLU A 48 -15.78 8.27 -7.81
N PHE A 49 -14.51 7.83 -8.01
CA PHE A 49 -14.09 7.22 -9.27
C PHE A 49 -14.83 5.91 -9.55
N ASP A 50 -15.34 5.75 -10.78
CA ASP A 50 -16.11 4.58 -11.21
C ASP A 50 -15.76 4.06 -12.63
N ALA A 51 -14.80 4.70 -13.30
CA ALA A 51 -14.38 4.33 -14.65
C ALA A 51 -13.32 3.20 -14.65
N TRP A 52 -13.65 2.05 -14.03
CA TRP A 52 -12.71 0.96 -13.78
C TRP A 52 -12.06 0.36 -15.04
N ASP A 53 -12.76 0.42 -16.19
CA ASP A 53 -12.28 -0.16 -17.47
C ASP A 53 -11.08 0.58 -18.08
N VAL A 54 -10.77 1.79 -17.60
CA VAL A 54 -9.59 2.52 -18.09
C VAL A 54 -8.30 2.10 -17.38
N LEU A 55 -8.39 1.43 -16.22
CA LEU A 55 -7.24 1.07 -15.41
C LEU A 55 -6.59 -0.23 -15.88
N ASP A 56 -5.27 -0.26 -15.88
CA ASP A 56 -4.46 -1.46 -16.12
C ASP A 56 -3.88 -2.04 -14.82
N GLY A 57 -3.93 -1.28 -13.71
CA GLY A 57 -3.49 -1.67 -12.38
C GLY A 57 -3.77 -0.60 -11.34
N ALA A 58 -3.50 -0.89 -10.06
CA ALA A 58 -3.71 0.05 -8.98
C ALA A 58 -2.57 0.07 -7.97
N LEU A 59 -2.28 1.27 -7.44
CA LEU A 59 -1.43 1.51 -6.30
C LEU A 59 -2.27 2.06 -5.14
N ILE A 60 -2.44 1.27 -4.09
CA ILE A 60 -3.10 1.71 -2.85
C ILE A 60 -2.01 2.32 -1.96
N CYS A 61 -2.06 3.65 -1.84
CA CYS A 61 -1.00 4.44 -1.24
C CYS A 61 -1.07 4.48 0.29
N GLY A 62 0.04 4.83 0.94
CA GLY A 62 0.12 5.10 2.36
C GLY A 62 -0.77 6.25 2.82
N GLY A 63 -0.85 6.47 4.13
CA GLY A 63 -1.65 7.54 4.72
C GLY A 63 -2.02 7.30 6.18
N HIS A 64 -3.05 7.99 6.68
CA HIS A 64 -3.58 7.83 8.03
C HIS A 64 -4.12 6.41 8.25
N ASP A 65 -4.19 5.98 9.51
CA ASP A 65 -4.68 4.66 9.90
C ASP A 65 -6.06 4.33 9.31
N LEU A 66 -6.31 3.06 9.11
CA LEU A 66 -7.64 2.54 8.82
C LEU A 66 -8.61 2.80 9.98
N MET A 67 -9.90 2.77 9.69
CA MET A 67 -10.90 2.74 10.74
C MET A 67 -10.69 1.48 11.61
N PRO A 68 -10.73 1.62 12.97
CA PRO A 68 -10.45 0.52 13.89
C PRO A 68 -11.25 -0.75 13.61
N ALA A 69 -12.53 -0.62 13.32
CA ALA A 69 -13.42 -1.75 13.02
C ALA A 69 -12.95 -2.55 11.79
N LEU A 70 -12.37 -1.88 10.77
CA LEU A 70 -11.80 -2.55 9.61
C LEU A 70 -10.53 -3.32 9.97
N GLY A 71 -9.71 -2.76 10.86
CA GLY A 71 -8.48 -3.40 11.37
C GLY A 71 -8.72 -4.56 12.34
N GLY A 72 -9.97 -4.79 12.75
CA GLY A 72 -10.35 -5.87 13.68
C GLY A 72 -9.98 -5.58 15.13
N TYR A 73 -9.97 -4.31 15.54
CA TYR A 73 -9.71 -3.87 16.91
C TYR A 73 -10.68 -2.76 17.33
N GLU A 74 -10.82 -2.56 18.64
CA GLU A 74 -11.65 -1.49 19.22
C GLU A 74 -10.77 -0.31 19.61
N ALA A 75 -11.11 0.87 19.11
CA ALA A 75 -10.53 2.15 19.51
C ALA A 75 -11.46 3.29 19.08
N GLU A 76 -11.33 4.44 19.76
CA GLU A 76 -12.00 5.65 19.30
C GLU A 76 -11.48 6.07 17.92
N PRO A 77 -12.36 6.47 16.97
CA PRO A 77 -11.95 6.77 15.60
C PRO A 77 -10.96 7.93 15.47
N GLY A 78 -10.91 8.83 16.44
CA GLY A 78 -9.99 9.96 16.46
C GLY A 78 -10.35 11.06 15.47
N ALA A 79 -9.42 12.01 15.30
CA ALA A 79 -9.57 13.11 14.36
C ALA A 79 -9.63 12.61 12.91
N LEU A 80 -10.36 13.35 12.06
CA LEU A 80 -10.55 13.02 10.63
C LEU A 80 -11.26 11.67 10.36
N ALA A 81 -12.00 11.13 11.33
CA ALA A 81 -12.69 9.84 11.19
C ALA A 81 -13.58 9.75 9.95
N GLU A 82 -14.32 10.81 9.64
CA GLU A 82 -15.17 10.90 8.46
C GLU A 82 -14.38 10.72 7.15
N PHE A 83 -13.25 11.42 7.02
CA PHE A 83 -12.38 11.31 5.83
C PHE A 83 -11.71 9.94 5.74
N ARG A 84 -11.32 9.36 6.89
CA ARG A 84 -10.74 8.01 6.95
C ARG A 84 -11.75 6.96 6.53
N ALA A 85 -12.97 6.99 7.07
CA ALA A 85 -14.04 6.06 6.70
C ALA A 85 -14.41 6.16 5.21
N ALA A 86 -14.49 7.37 4.66
CA ALA A 86 -14.77 7.57 3.23
C ALA A 86 -13.63 7.02 2.35
N ARG A 87 -12.38 7.19 2.76
CA ARG A 87 -11.22 6.63 2.06
C ARG A 87 -11.23 5.11 2.10
N ASP A 88 -11.44 4.52 3.29
CA ASP A 88 -11.51 3.06 3.45
C ASP A 88 -12.58 2.47 2.52
N ALA A 89 -13.76 3.08 2.48
CA ALA A 89 -14.86 2.64 1.62
C ALA A 89 -14.49 2.70 0.12
N ALA A 90 -13.91 3.82 -0.34
CA ALA A 90 -13.50 4.00 -1.72
C ALA A 90 -12.41 2.99 -2.13
N GLU A 91 -11.41 2.79 -1.29
CA GLU A 91 -10.30 1.86 -1.59
C GLU A 91 -10.74 0.39 -1.53
N LEU A 92 -11.70 0.02 -0.67
CA LEU A 92 -12.31 -1.32 -0.67
C LEU A 92 -13.08 -1.59 -1.97
N VAL A 93 -13.78 -0.58 -2.50
CA VAL A 93 -14.43 -0.69 -3.81
C VAL A 93 -13.41 -0.86 -4.92
N LEU A 94 -12.37 -0.02 -4.96
CA LEU A 94 -11.28 -0.13 -5.93
C LEU A 94 -10.64 -1.52 -5.91
N LEU A 95 -10.28 -2.00 -4.72
CA LEU A 95 -9.64 -3.32 -4.58
C LEU A 95 -10.53 -4.44 -5.09
N ARG A 96 -11.83 -4.41 -4.74
CA ARG A 96 -12.81 -5.39 -5.24
C ARG A 96 -12.90 -5.38 -6.77
N GLU A 97 -12.95 -4.19 -7.39
CA GLU A 97 -12.98 -4.06 -8.85
C GLU A 97 -11.69 -4.56 -9.50
N CYS A 98 -10.53 -4.27 -8.89
CA CYS A 98 -9.24 -4.80 -9.36
C CYS A 98 -9.21 -6.34 -9.31
N VAL A 99 -9.66 -6.93 -8.21
CA VAL A 99 -9.73 -8.40 -8.07
C VAL A 99 -10.67 -9.01 -9.11
N ALA A 100 -11.86 -8.46 -9.29
CA ALA A 100 -12.86 -8.96 -10.23
C ALA A 100 -12.36 -8.92 -11.69
N ARG A 101 -11.52 -7.94 -12.03
CA ARG A 101 -10.95 -7.73 -13.37
C ARG A 101 -9.57 -8.37 -13.54
N GLY A 102 -9.00 -8.95 -12.48
CA GLY A 102 -7.65 -9.52 -12.49
C GLY A 102 -6.54 -8.46 -12.68
N LEU A 103 -6.79 -7.22 -12.29
CA LEU A 103 -5.79 -6.14 -12.31
C LEU A 103 -4.72 -6.38 -11.24
N PRO A 104 -3.45 -6.05 -11.51
CA PRO A 104 -2.42 -6.08 -10.49
C PRO A 104 -2.61 -4.93 -9.48
N VAL A 105 -2.31 -5.21 -8.22
CA VAL A 105 -2.42 -4.25 -7.11
C VAL A 105 -1.15 -4.26 -6.27
N LEU A 106 -0.57 -3.08 -6.05
CA LEU A 106 0.45 -2.85 -5.04
C LEU A 106 -0.13 -2.02 -3.91
N GLY A 107 -0.04 -2.51 -2.67
CA GLY A 107 -0.38 -1.75 -1.47
C GLY A 107 0.86 -1.34 -0.70
N VAL A 108 1.00 -0.06 -0.37
CA VAL A 108 2.14 0.49 0.36
C VAL A 108 1.68 1.01 1.72
N CYS A 109 2.35 0.58 2.80
CA CYS A 109 2.09 0.96 4.19
C CYS A 109 0.62 0.75 4.57
N ARG A 110 -0.19 1.80 4.72
CA ARG A 110 -1.63 1.69 4.94
C ARG A 110 -2.32 0.86 3.84
N GLY A 111 -1.85 0.93 2.58
CA GLY A 111 -2.39 0.13 1.48
C GLY A 111 -2.18 -1.38 1.69
N CYS A 112 -1.05 -1.80 2.23
CA CYS A 112 -0.82 -3.18 2.64
C CYS A 112 -1.82 -3.62 3.73
N GLN A 113 -2.06 -2.77 4.72
CA GLN A 113 -3.01 -3.02 5.80
C GLN A 113 -4.44 -3.13 5.27
N LEU A 114 -4.86 -2.22 4.37
CA LEU A 114 -6.18 -2.26 3.75
C LEU A 114 -6.40 -3.56 2.96
N ILE A 115 -5.44 -3.93 2.13
CA ILE A 115 -5.49 -5.19 1.37
C ILE A 115 -5.65 -6.37 2.33
N ASN A 116 -4.84 -6.43 3.39
CA ASN A 116 -4.94 -7.48 4.39
C ASN A 116 -6.34 -7.58 5.01
N CYS A 117 -6.88 -6.45 5.45
CA CYS A 117 -8.20 -6.39 6.11
C CYS A 117 -9.34 -6.72 5.14
N ALA A 118 -9.26 -6.32 3.89
CA ALA A 118 -10.24 -6.61 2.85
C ALA A 118 -10.39 -8.13 2.60
N PHE A 119 -9.35 -8.90 2.86
CA PHE A 119 -9.36 -10.37 2.77
C PHE A 119 -9.53 -11.05 4.15
N GLY A 120 -10.06 -10.33 5.14
CA GLY A 120 -10.39 -10.88 6.47
C GLY A 120 -9.22 -11.00 7.44
N GLY A 121 -8.07 -10.39 7.11
CA GLY A 121 -6.95 -10.27 8.03
C GLY A 121 -7.18 -9.22 9.12
N THR A 122 -6.30 -9.18 10.11
CA THR A 122 -6.36 -8.22 11.23
C THR A 122 -5.05 -7.46 11.39
N LEU A 123 -5.08 -6.38 12.19
CA LEU A 123 -3.92 -5.53 12.45
C LEU A 123 -3.45 -5.62 13.90
N VAL A 124 -2.16 -5.35 14.10
CA VAL A 124 -1.60 -4.87 15.37
C VAL A 124 -1.90 -3.37 15.42
N PRO A 125 -2.72 -2.90 16.36
CA PRO A 125 -3.16 -1.50 16.40
C PRO A 125 -2.06 -0.53 16.79
N ASP A 126 -1.05 -1.01 17.51
CA ASP A 126 0.12 -0.21 17.90
C ASP A 126 1.29 -1.16 18.20
N ILE A 127 2.35 -1.07 17.41
CA ILE A 127 3.54 -1.93 17.50
C ILE A 127 4.23 -1.81 18.86
N PRO A 128 4.55 -0.60 19.38
CA PRO A 128 5.11 -0.45 20.70
C PRO A 128 4.23 -1.00 21.81
N ALA A 129 2.92 -0.73 21.79
CA ALA A 129 1.99 -1.24 22.80
C ALA A 129 1.86 -2.77 22.76
N ALA A 130 2.11 -3.39 21.62
CA ALA A 130 2.15 -4.85 21.46
C ALA A 130 3.48 -5.48 21.94
N GLY A 131 4.43 -4.67 22.42
CA GLY A 131 5.69 -5.14 23.03
C GLY A 131 6.87 -5.26 22.07
N PHE A 132 6.77 -4.76 20.84
CA PHE A 132 7.90 -4.66 19.92
C PHE A 132 8.72 -3.41 20.26
N ALA A 133 10.03 -3.55 20.40
CA ALA A 133 10.92 -2.45 20.77
C ALA A 133 11.47 -1.68 19.56
N GLU A 134 11.45 -2.29 18.37
CA GLU A 134 11.99 -1.71 17.15
C GLU A 134 11.13 -0.53 16.70
N ASN A 135 11.78 0.59 16.38
CA ASN A 135 11.08 1.78 15.91
C ASN A 135 10.79 1.68 14.41
N HIS A 136 9.52 1.53 14.06
CA HIS A 136 9.02 1.55 12.68
C HIS A 136 8.49 2.94 12.25
N ARG A 137 8.59 3.95 13.14
CA ARG A 137 8.19 5.32 12.86
C ARG A 137 9.39 6.25 12.96
N ILE A 138 10.16 6.31 11.88
CA ILE A 138 11.42 7.06 11.84
C ILE A 138 11.24 8.33 11.02
N GLU A 139 11.45 9.47 11.66
CA GLU A 139 11.47 10.79 11.06
C GLU A 139 12.82 11.48 11.39
N PRO A 140 13.41 12.26 10.47
CA PRO A 140 13.04 12.41 9.06
C PRO A 140 13.35 11.16 8.25
N PHE A 141 12.55 10.91 7.19
CA PHE A 141 12.78 9.79 6.28
C PHE A 141 14.11 9.95 5.56
N THR A 142 15.02 8.97 5.73
CA THR A 142 16.30 8.92 5.01
C THR A 142 16.22 7.89 3.89
N LYS A 143 16.99 8.09 2.82
CA LYS A 143 17.05 7.16 1.67
C LYS A 143 17.69 5.80 2.02
N GLU A 144 18.35 5.70 3.17
CA GLU A 144 19.21 4.57 3.53
C GLU A 144 18.48 3.44 4.24
N GLY A 145 17.16 3.58 4.42
CA GLY A 145 16.38 2.61 5.18
C GLY A 145 16.62 2.73 6.69
N THR A 146 15.65 2.32 7.46
CA THR A 146 15.57 2.66 8.87
C THR A 146 15.59 1.44 9.76
N HIS A 147 15.27 0.26 9.24
CA HIS A 147 15.41 -1.00 9.97
C HIS A 147 15.66 -2.17 9.01
N PRO A 148 16.19 -3.28 9.54
CA PRO A 148 16.43 -4.49 8.77
C PRO A 148 15.13 -5.17 8.35
N ILE A 149 15.19 -5.90 7.24
CA ILE A 149 14.12 -6.77 6.73
C ILE A 149 14.68 -8.10 6.29
N ALA A 150 13.95 -9.18 6.53
CA ALA A 150 14.27 -10.51 6.04
C ALA A 150 13.08 -11.06 5.24
N ALA A 151 13.32 -11.37 3.97
CA ALA A 151 12.32 -11.98 3.11
C ALA A 151 12.37 -13.51 3.21
N THR A 152 11.22 -14.14 2.98
CA THR A 152 11.10 -15.60 2.83
C THR A 152 11.81 -16.05 1.55
N PRO A 153 12.72 -17.03 1.61
CA PRO A 153 13.41 -17.55 0.43
C PRO A 153 12.43 -18.04 -0.66
N GLY A 154 12.69 -17.67 -1.91
CA GLY A 154 11.86 -17.98 -3.07
C GLY A 154 10.63 -17.10 -3.28
N SER A 155 10.32 -16.18 -2.36
CA SER A 155 9.19 -15.25 -2.48
C SER A 155 9.41 -14.21 -3.58
N LEU A 156 8.32 -13.56 -4.01
CA LEU A 156 8.41 -12.39 -4.87
C LEU A 156 9.15 -11.25 -4.15
N THR A 157 8.85 -11.04 -2.88
CA THR A 157 9.49 -10.00 -2.05
C THR A 157 11.01 -10.17 -2.02
N GLU A 158 11.53 -11.41 -1.86
CA GLU A 158 12.98 -11.65 -1.93
C GLU A 158 13.56 -11.22 -3.28
N ARG A 159 12.90 -11.57 -4.38
CA ARG A 159 13.35 -11.17 -5.73
C ARG A 159 13.34 -9.65 -5.91
N LEU A 160 12.32 -8.96 -5.39
CA LEU A 160 12.20 -7.50 -5.48
C LEU A 160 13.22 -6.78 -4.59
N LEU A 161 13.59 -7.36 -3.45
CA LEU A 161 14.64 -6.80 -2.57
C LEU A 161 16.02 -6.79 -3.21
N ARG A 162 16.32 -7.70 -4.14
CA ARG A 162 17.64 -7.80 -4.81
C ARG A 162 18.84 -7.78 -3.84
N GLY A 163 18.68 -8.46 -2.70
CA GLY A 163 19.73 -8.47 -1.65
C GLY A 163 19.74 -7.25 -0.73
N ARG A 164 18.79 -6.33 -0.88
CA ARG A 164 18.56 -5.23 0.06
C ARG A 164 18.19 -5.80 1.43
N THR A 165 18.83 -5.31 2.49
CA THR A 165 18.62 -5.78 3.86
C THR A 165 17.99 -4.73 4.77
N GLY A 166 17.84 -3.51 4.30
CA GLY A 166 17.21 -2.41 5.04
C GLY A 166 16.09 -1.75 4.25
N VAL A 167 15.05 -1.30 4.93
CA VAL A 167 13.87 -0.64 4.36
C VAL A 167 13.49 0.62 5.13
N CYS A 168 12.76 1.52 4.46
CA CYS A 168 12.21 2.73 5.06
C CYS A 168 10.81 2.46 5.60
N SER A 169 10.57 2.83 6.85
CA SER A 169 9.28 2.65 7.53
C SER A 169 8.79 3.90 8.24
N ALA A 170 7.48 4.10 8.21
CA ALA A 170 6.79 5.22 8.82
C ALA A 170 5.42 4.79 9.34
N HIS A 171 5.37 3.71 10.12
CA HIS A 171 4.12 3.14 10.63
C HIS A 171 4.22 2.77 12.10
N HIS A 172 3.09 2.79 12.80
CA HIS A 172 2.96 2.27 14.15
C HIS A 172 2.00 1.08 14.22
N GLN A 173 1.31 0.79 13.11
CA GLN A 173 0.45 -0.38 12.93
C GLN A 173 1.08 -1.36 11.96
N SER A 174 0.72 -2.63 12.04
CA SER A 174 1.15 -3.66 11.09
C SER A 174 0.11 -4.75 10.92
N VAL A 175 0.28 -5.61 9.93
CA VAL A 175 -0.49 -6.85 9.80
C VAL A 175 -0.24 -7.72 11.03
N LYS A 176 -1.33 -8.25 11.63
CA LYS A 176 -1.29 -9.25 12.72
C LYS A 176 -1.54 -10.64 12.18
N THR A 177 -2.70 -10.83 11.57
CA THR A 177 -3.09 -12.10 10.92
C THR A 177 -3.26 -11.83 9.44
N PRO A 178 -2.58 -12.58 8.57
CA PRO A 178 -2.76 -12.43 7.12
C PRO A 178 -4.20 -12.76 6.71
N GLY A 179 -4.70 -12.02 5.73
CA GLY A 179 -5.97 -12.29 5.08
C GLY A 179 -5.97 -13.59 4.28
N GLN A 180 -7.14 -14.05 3.89
CA GLN A 180 -7.29 -15.28 3.11
C GLN A 180 -6.51 -15.20 1.79
N GLY A 181 -5.75 -16.24 1.45
CA GLY A 181 -4.93 -16.31 0.24
C GLY A 181 -3.60 -15.56 0.33
N PHE A 182 -3.27 -14.93 1.46
CA PHE A 182 -2.00 -14.24 1.65
C PHE A 182 -0.98 -15.08 2.42
N ALA A 183 0.25 -15.07 1.90
CA ALA A 183 1.43 -15.52 2.61
C ALA A 183 2.22 -14.32 3.16
N VAL A 184 2.79 -14.47 4.36
CA VAL A 184 3.76 -13.52 4.90
C VAL A 184 5.11 -13.78 4.24
N THR A 185 5.67 -12.79 3.57
CA THR A 185 6.88 -12.95 2.75
C THR A 185 8.05 -12.08 3.19
N ALA A 186 7.85 -11.20 4.15
CA ALA A 186 8.96 -10.54 4.85
C ALA A 186 8.58 -10.14 6.28
N ARG A 187 9.60 -10.09 7.14
CA ARG A 187 9.48 -9.64 8.54
C ARG A 187 10.69 -8.80 8.95
N SER A 188 10.49 -7.94 9.94
CA SER A 188 11.59 -7.34 10.70
C SER A 188 12.24 -8.37 11.62
N PRO A 189 13.42 -8.09 12.22
CA PRO A 189 14.07 -8.98 13.19
C PRO A 189 13.18 -9.35 14.38
N GLU A 190 12.33 -8.47 14.85
CA GLU A 190 11.39 -8.71 15.94
C GLU A 190 10.12 -9.46 15.53
N GLY A 191 9.96 -9.69 14.22
CA GLY A 191 8.85 -10.48 13.69
C GLY A 191 7.65 -9.67 13.20
N VAL A 192 7.74 -8.33 13.17
CA VAL A 192 6.72 -7.48 12.54
C VAL A 192 6.59 -7.84 11.06
N ILE A 193 5.36 -8.01 10.58
CA ILE A 193 5.10 -8.36 9.18
C ILE A 193 5.33 -7.13 8.30
N GLU A 194 6.25 -7.28 7.33
CA GLU A 194 6.67 -6.22 6.43
C GLU A 194 6.22 -6.42 4.97
N ALA A 195 5.86 -7.65 4.60
CA ALA A 195 5.29 -7.93 3.28
C ALA A 195 4.33 -9.12 3.31
N ILE A 196 3.31 -9.04 2.48
CA ILE A 196 2.33 -10.08 2.22
C ILE A 196 2.12 -10.23 0.71
N GLU A 197 2.05 -11.47 0.22
CA GLU A 197 1.82 -11.81 -1.19
C GLU A 197 0.56 -12.66 -1.31
N HIS A 198 -0.32 -12.29 -2.24
CA HIS A 198 -1.50 -13.10 -2.54
C HIS A 198 -1.16 -14.23 -3.51
N GLU A 199 -1.78 -15.40 -3.32
CA GLU A 199 -1.57 -16.62 -4.12
C GLU A 199 -1.82 -16.45 -5.62
N SER A 200 -2.62 -15.44 -6.03
CA SER A 200 -2.81 -15.08 -7.44
C SER A 200 -1.55 -14.57 -8.13
N GLY A 201 -0.52 -14.16 -7.39
CA GLY A 201 0.67 -13.50 -7.90
C GLY A 201 0.43 -12.08 -8.45
N ARG A 202 -0.76 -11.50 -8.22
CA ARG A 202 -1.16 -10.19 -8.74
C ARG A 202 -1.39 -9.12 -7.68
N ILE A 203 -1.33 -9.48 -6.39
CA ILE A 203 -1.52 -8.53 -5.29
C ILE A 203 -0.34 -8.65 -4.33
N LEU A 204 0.33 -7.54 -4.11
CA LEU A 204 1.46 -7.41 -3.20
C LEU A 204 1.18 -6.30 -2.18
N GLY A 205 1.35 -6.58 -0.91
CA GLY A 205 1.33 -5.60 0.17
C GLY A 205 2.72 -5.42 0.77
N LEU A 206 3.25 -4.20 0.76
CA LEU A 206 4.48 -3.82 1.43
C LEU A 206 4.16 -2.85 2.57
N GLN A 207 4.53 -3.20 3.80
CA GLN A 207 4.36 -2.31 4.95
C GLN A 207 5.36 -1.15 4.92
N THR A 208 6.45 -1.33 4.22
CA THR A 208 7.54 -0.37 4.02
C THR A 208 7.21 0.65 2.92
N HIS A 209 8.09 1.66 2.75
CA HIS A 209 7.91 2.76 1.80
C HIS A 209 8.95 2.73 0.67
N PRO A 210 8.79 1.87 -0.36
CA PRO A 210 9.73 1.81 -1.49
C PRO A 210 9.83 3.13 -2.27
N GLU A 211 8.75 3.94 -2.31
CA GLU A 211 8.70 5.26 -2.98
C GLU A 211 9.56 6.32 -2.30
N ARG A 212 10.05 6.06 -1.08
CA ARG A 212 10.94 6.95 -0.33
C ARG A 212 12.40 6.51 -0.34
N MET A 213 12.67 5.41 -1.04
CA MET A 213 13.98 4.81 -1.22
C MET A 213 14.32 4.73 -2.71
N GLU A 214 15.54 4.38 -3.04
CA GLU A 214 15.91 3.95 -4.39
C GLU A 214 15.56 2.46 -4.57
N TRP A 215 14.25 2.15 -4.49
CA TRP A 215 13.73 0.78 -4.63
C TRP A 215 12.63 0.71 -5.69
N PRO A 216 12.97 0.75 -6.99
CA PRO A 216 12.01 0.78 -8.09
C PRO A 216 11.31 -0.56 -8.35
N GLU A 217 11.88 -1.70 -7.94
CA GLU A 217 11.46 -3.03 -8.32
C GLU A 217 9.98 -3.35 -8.02
N PRO A 218 9.36 -2.90 -6.89
CA PRO A 218 7.93 -3.11 -6.65
C PRO A 218 7.04 -2.40 -7.69
N PHE A 219 7.45 -1.21 -8.13
CA PHE A 219 6.72 -0.45 -9.14
C PHE A 219 6.93 -1.05 -10.54
N GLU A 220 8.15 -1.47 -10.87
CA GLU A 220 8.45 -2.20 -12.11
C GLU A 220 7.65 -3.50 -12.21
N TRP A 221 7.49 -4.23 -11.11
CA TRP A 221 6.63 -5.41 -11.02
C TRP A 221 5.17 -5.08 -11.32
N LEU A 222 4.62 -4.03 -10.70
CA LEU A 222 3.25 -3.58 -10.93
C LEU A 222 3.05 -3.22 -12.41
N ILE A 223 3.97 -2.42 -12.98
CA ILE A 223 3.90 -1.99 -14.38
C ILE A 223 4.06 -3.17 -15.35
N GLY A 224 4.91 -4.14 -15.05
CA GLY A 224 5.07 -5.36 -15.85
C GLY A 224 3.76 -6.12 -15.97
N LEU A 225 3.09 -6.40 -14.85
CA LEU A 225 1.79 -7.08 -14.84
C LEU A 225 0.67 -6.26 -15.47
N ALA A 226 0.71 -4.93 -15.33
CA ALA A 226 -0.27 -4.04 -15.94
C ALA A 226 -0.13 -4.03 -17.49
N LYS A 227 1.09 -4.08 -18.03
CA LYS A 227 1.33 -4.24 -19.47
C LYS A 227 0.77 -5.56 -19.99
N GLU A 228 1.05 -6.67 -19.29
CA GLU A 228 0.50 -7.97 -19.65
C GLU A 228 -1.05 -8.00 -19.62
N HIS A 229 -1.66 -7.23 -18.72
CA HIS A 229 -3.13 -7.10 -18.67
C HIS A 229 -3.65 -6.31 -19.87
N ALA A 230 -3.04 -5.16 -20.17
CA ALA A 230 -3.41 -4.30 -21.31
C ALA A 230 -3.25 -4.98 -22.67
N GLU A 231 -2.33 -5.94 -22.80
CA GLU A 231 -2.11 -6.69 -24.05
C GLU A 231 -3.14 -7.82 -24.27
N ARG A 232 -3.86 -8.22 -23.21
CA ARG A 232 -4.88 -9.28 -23.27
C ARG A 232 -6.29 -8.77 -23.54
N ASN A 233 -6.52 -7.47 -23.33
CA ASN A 233 -7.81 -6.80 -23.51
C ASN A 233 -7.76 -5.77 -24.63
#